data_8366c69a7f1ba096e822906c947df4d2
#
_entry.id   8366c69a7f1ba096e822906c947df4d2
#
_cell.length_a   1.000
_cell.length_b   1.000
_cell.length_c   1.000
_cell.angle_alpha   90.00
_cell.angle_beta   90.00
_cell.angle_gamma   90.00
#
_symmetry.space_group_name_H-M   'P 1'
#
loop_
_entity.id
_entity.type
_entity.pdbx_description
1 polymer ?
#
loop_
_entity_poly.entity_id
_entity_poly.type
_entity_poly.pdbx_seq_one_letter_code
_entity_poly.pdbx_strand_id
1 'polypeptide(L)'
;MHEAEQLTAVVQETTFRNEDNGYTVLRVGSGRSQQTVVGVMPELSPGENVTFEGYWTEHPVYGRQFNARACAITPPTGKSAIEKYLGSGLIRGIGPATAKLIVSRFGEKALDILDEQPQRLTELPGIGPKKAAMIAESYLQQMGMRRALVFLQNYGISPTLAMRIAKYYGEDTVELVRENPYRMVMDVEGVGFLTADRMALSMGIDPKSEFRIRAALFT
;
A
#
# COMPACT_ATOMS: atom_id res chain seq x y z
N MET A 1 -2.82 7.29 -27.17
CA MET A 1 -2.56 6.39 -26.03
C MET A 1 -1.12 6.64 -25.62
N HIS A 2 -0.87 7.06 -24.40
CA HIS A 2 0.52 7.15 -23.92
C HIS A 2 1.00 5.74 -23.66
N GLU A 3 2.18 5.37 -24.19
CA GLU A 3 2.85 4.13 -23.84
C GLU A 3 3.12 4.13 -22.34
N ALA A 4 2.90 2.99 -21.70
CA ALA A 4 3.21 2.83 -20.28
C ALA A 4 4.73 2.78 -20.12
N GLU A 5 5.25 3.69 -19.32
CA GLU A 5 6.66 3.76 -18.95
C GLU A 5 6.84 3.30 -17.49
N GLN A 6 8.05 2.90 -17.14
CA GLN A 6 8.43 2.58 -15.76
C GLN A 6 9.40 3.63 -15.22
N LEU A 7 9.17 4.05 -13.99
CA LEU A 7 10.05 4.94 -13.24
C LEU A 7 10.39 4.28 -11.91
N THR A 8 11.64 3.89 -11.73
CA THR A 8 12.13 3.38 -10.44
C THR A 8 12.89 4.47 -9.71
N ALA A 9 12.46 4.81 -8.50
CA ALA A 9 13.06 5.87 -7.72
C ALA A 9 12.85 5.68 -6.21
N VAL A 10 13.69 6.36 -5.41
CA VAL A 10 13.54 6.40 -3.96
C VAL A 10 12.64 7.57 -3.56
N VAL A 11 11.65 7.29 -2.71
CA VAL A 11 10.77 8.31 -2.13
C VAL A 11 11.57 9.23 -1.22
N GLN A 12 11.46 10.55 -1.45
CA GLN A 12 12.10 11.57 -0.62
C GLN A 12 11.11 12.14 0.39
N GLU A 13 9.95 12.56 -0.10
CA GLU A 13 8.88 13.09 0.74
C GLU A 13 7.51 12.97 0.06
N THR A 14 6.47 12.95 0.86
CA THR A 14 5.09 13.14 0.42
C THR A 14 4.75 14.62 0.53
N THR A 15 4.56 15.27 -0.61
CA THR A 15 4.23 16.70 -0.66
C THR A 15 2.74 16.93 -0.40
N PHE A 16 1.90 16.01 -0.84
CA PHE A 16 0.46 16.06 -0.63
C PHE A 16 -0.13 14.64 -0.64
N ARG A 17 -1.11 14.41 0.22
CA ARG A 17 -1.93 13.21 0.22
C ARG A 17 -3.39 13.55 0.54
N ASN A 18 -4.30 13.01 -0.25
CA ASN A 18 -5.71 13.01 0.06
C ASN A 18 -6.05 11.68 0.72
N GLU A 19 -6.40 11.72 2.00
CA GLU A 19 -6.66 10.52 2.80
C GLU A 19 -7.95 9.80 2.39
N ASP A 20 -8.90 10.48 1.74
CA ASP A 20 -10.17 9.87 1.36
C ASP A 20 -10.03 8.95 0.16
N ASN A 21 -9.25 9.37 -0.84
CA ASN A 21 -9.12 8.64 -2.11
C ASN A 21 -7.70 8.10 -2.38
N GLY A 22 -6.72 8.39 -1.52
CA GLY A 22 -5.34 7.96 -1.66
C GLY A 22 -4.54 8.66 -2.77
N TYR A 23 -5.07 9.76 -3.36
CA TYR A 23 -4.31 10.56 -4.32
C TYR A 23 -3.13 11.21 -3.63
N THR A 24 -1.94 10.99 -4.16
CA THR A 24 -0.69 11.37 -3.52
C THR A 24 0.19 12.11 -4.53
N VAL A 25 0.91 13.11 -4.06
CA VAL A 25 1.98 13.81 -4.77
C VAL A 25 3.27 13.52 -4.02
N LEU A 26 4.21 12.88 -4.69
CA LEU A 26 5.52 12.50 -4.15
C LEU A 26 6.64 13.26 -4.82
N ARG A 27 7.65 13.55 -4.04
CA ARG A 27 8.98 13.87 -4.56
C ARG A 27 9.86 12.65 -4.47
N VAL A 28 10.42 12.20 -5.60
CA VAL A 28 11.23 10.98 -5.70
C VAL A 28 12.58 11.28 -6.35
N GLY A 29 13.57 10.39 -6.18
CA GLY A 29 14.90 10.53 -6.75
C GLY A 29 15.95 10.96 -5.73
N SER A 30 17.09 11.49 -6.17
CA SER A 30 18.17 11.95 -5.29
C SER A 30 18.82 13.23 -5.82
N GLY A 31 19.16 14.16 -4.92
CA GLY A 31 19.90 15.36 -5.24
C GLY A 31 19.24 16.22 -6.33
N ARG A 32 19.98 16.51 -7.41
CA ARG A 32 19.52 17.37 -8.52
C ARG A 32 18.53 16.71 -9.48
N SER A 33 18.34 15.39 -9.41
CA SER A 33 17.41 14.64 -10.27
C SER A 33 16.13 14.27 -9.53
N GLN A 34 15.55 15.21 -8.82
CA GLN A 34 14.24 15.04 -8.21
C GLN A 34 13.13 15.13 -9.25
N GLN A 35 12.14 14.24 -9.10
CA GLN A 35 10.99 14.14 -9.99
C GLN A 35 9.72 14.13 -9.16
N THR A 36 8.64 14.63 -9.73
CA THR A 36 7.31 14.59 -9.12
C THR A 36 6.53 13.41 -9.67
N VAL A 37 6.03 12.56 -8.77
CA VAL A 37 5.11 11.46 -9.10
C VAL A 37 3.76 11.76 -8.50
N VAL A 38 2.70 11.60 -9.30
CA VAL A 38 1.32 11.84 -8.87
C VAL A 38 0.46 10.62 -9.21
N GLY A 39 -0.51 10.31 -8.36
CA GLY A 39 -1.44 9.21 -8.61
C GLY A 39 -2.11 8.70 -7.35
N VAL A 40 -3.04 7.76 -7.50
CA VAL A 40 -3.64 7.04 -6.37
C VAL A 40 -2.75 5.86 -6.01
N MET A 41 -2.24 5.85 -4.80
CA MET A 41 -1.28 4.85 -4.32
C MET A 41 -1.38 4.64 -2.81
N PRO A 42 -0.84 3.53 -2.26
CA PRO A 42 -0.71 3.36 -0.82
C PRO A 42 0.15 4.47 -0.22
N GLU A 43 0.10 4.62 1.09
CA GLU A 43 1.00 5.52 1.79
C GLU A 43 2.44 5.01 1.66
N LEU A 44 3.31 5.89 1.19
CA LEU A 44 4.72 5.62 0.94
C LEU A 44 5.59 6.47 1.87
N SER A 45 6.68 5.86 2.34
CA SER A 45 7.60 6.49 3.29
C SER A 45 8.89 6.94 2.62
N PRO A 46 9.51 8.03 3.10
CA PRO A 46 10.84 8.40 2.71
C PRO A 46 11.84 7.26 2.88
N GLY A 47 12.65 7.02 1.85
CA GLY A 47 13.64 5.94 1.82
C GLY A 47 13.15 4.65 1.15
N GLU A 48 11.87 4.51 0.84
CA GLU A 48 11.37 3.37 0.08
C GLU A 48 11.76 3.46 -1.39
N ASN A 49 12.16 2.32 -1.96
CA ASN A 49 12.41 2.20 -3.38
C ASN A 49 11.15 1.69 -4.08
N VAL A 50 10.64 2.46 -5.02
CA VAL A 50 9.37 2.20 -5.67
C VAL A 50 9.54 2.22 -7.18
N THR A 51 8.98 1.22 -7.85
CA THR A 51 8.82 1.20 -9.31
C THR A 51 7.39 1.61 -9.63
N PHE A 52 7.23 2.75 -10.28
CA PHE A 52 5.96 3.27 -10.76
C PHE A 52 5.75 2.86 -12.21
N GLU A 53 4.55 2.48 -12.56
CA GLU A 53 4.09 2.32 -13.94
C GLU A 53 3.12 3.44 -14.28
N GLY A 54 3.33 4.12 -15.40
CA GLY A 54 2.51 5.26 -15.77
C GLY A 54 3.02 5.97 -17.01
N TYR A 55 2.88 7.27 -17.04
CA TYR A 55 3.29 8.10 -18.17
C TYR A 55 3.62 9.52 -17.72
N TRP A 56 4.46 10.19 -18.48
CA TRP A 56 4.79 11.59 -18.25
C TRP A 56 3.69 12.52 -18.74
N THR A 57 3.39 13.54 -17.93
CA THR A 57 2.47 14.62 -18.27
C THR A 57 3.12 15.95 -17.95
N GLU A 58 2.69 17.00 -18.65
CA GLU A 58 3.05 18.38 -18.34
C GLU A 58 1.87 19.05 -17.67
N HIS A 59 2.05 19.46 -16.42
CA HIS A 59 1.02 20.22 -15.69
C HIS A 59 1.27 21.73 -15.89
N PRO A 60 0.22 22.54 -16.23
CA PRO A 60 0.40 23.95 -16.55
C PRO A 60 1.09 24.79 -15.47
N VAL A 61 0.90 24.41 -14.20
CA VAL A 61 1.45 25.14 -13.03
C VAL A 61 2.67 24.44 -12.43
N TYR A 62 2.65 23.10 -12.35
CA TYR A 62 3.65 22.33 -11.63
C TYR A 62 4.70 21.66 -12.51
N GLY A 63 4.61 21.88 -13.84
CA GLY A 63 5.57 21.35 -14.82
C GLY A 63 5.45 19.84 -15.01
N ARG A 64 6.58 19.21 -15.37
CA ARG A 64 6.63 17.80 -15.72
C ARG A 64 6.40 16.89 -14.51
N GLN A 65 5.43 15.98 -14.64
CA GLN A 65 5.05 15.02 -13.60
C GLN A 65 4.90 13.61 -14.19
N PHE A 66 5.23 12.60 -13.40
CA PHE A 66 4.94 11.21 -13.73
C PHE A 66 3.59 10.81 -13.14
N ASN A 67 2.62 10.51 -14.00
CA ASN A 67 1.28 10.08 -13.57
C ASN A 67 1.29 8.57 -13.41
N ALA A 68 1.39 8.11 -12.15
CA ALA A 68 1.45 6.70 -11.80
C ALA A 68 0.05 6.06 -11.81
N ARG A 69 -0.07 4.94 -12.50
CA ARG A 69 -1.27 4.09 -12.52
C ARG A 69 -1.15 2.89 -11.59
N ALA A 70 0.09 2.43 -11.37
CA ALA A 70 0.43 1.36 -10.45
C ALA A 70 1.79 1.63 -9.82
N CYS A 71 2.06 1.01 -8.69
CA CYS A 71 3.37 1.03 -8.06
C CYS A 71 3.70 -0.30 -7.40
N ALA A 72 4.97 -0.71 -7.50
CA ALA A 72 5.54 -1.86 -6.80
C ALA A 72 6.57 -1.35 -5.79
N ILE A 73 6.37 -1.68 -4.52
CA ILE A 73 7.23 -1.23 -3.42
C ILE A 73 8.25 -2.33 -3.15
N THR A 74 9.53 -1.96 -3.17
CA THR A 74 10.61 -2.85 -2.72
C THR A 74 10.92 -2.50 -1.26
N PRO A 75 10.86 -3.47 -0.33
CA PRO A 75 11.24 -3.23 1.06
C PRO A 75 12.63 -2.61 1.15
N PRO A 76 12.84 -1.67 2.09
CA PRO A 76 14.15 -1.06 2.27
C PRO A 76 15.17 -2.10 2.71
N THR A 77 16.36 -2.08 2.10
CA THR A 77 17.48 -2.94 2.42
C THR A 77 18.61 -2.13 3.07
N GLY A 78 19.29 -2.73 4.05
CA GLY A 78 20.34 -2.09 4.81
C GLY A 78 19.83 -1.22 5.98
N LYS A 79 20.62 -1.19 7.05
CA LYS A 79 20.25 -0.57 8.35
C LYS A 79 19.76 0.87 8.22
N SER A 80 20.46 1.70 7.43
CA SER A 80 20.12 3.13 7.28
C SER A 80 18.79 3.35 6.60
N ALA A 81 18.45 2.54 5.57
CA ALA A 81 17.18 2.64 4.86
C ALA A 81 16.02 2.16 5.73
N ILE A 82 16.21 1.04 6.46
CA ILE A 82 15.23 0.50 7.41
C ILE A 82 14.98 1.51 8.54
N GLU A 83 16.01 2.16 9.08
CA GLU A 83 15.86 3.18 10.12
C GLU A 83 15.03 4.37 9.64
N LYS A 84 15.30 4.88 8.43
CA LYS A 84 14.52 5.97 7.82
C LYS A 84 13.06 5.56 7.60
N TYR A 85 12.84 4.36 7.07
CA TYR A 85 11.51 3.82 6.84
C TYR A 85 10.72 3.74 8.14
N LEU A 86 11.27 3.09 9.17
CA LEU A 86 10.61 2.94 10.46
C LEU A 86 10.38 4.29 11.16
N GLY A 87 11.33 5.23 11.03
CA GLY A 87 11.27 6.56 11.64
C GLY A 87 10.42 7.59 10.89
N SER A 88 9.82 7.21 9.75
CA SER A 88 9.05 8.12 8.88
C SER A 88 7.72 8.61 9.47
N GLY A 89 7.22 7.96 10.54
CA GLY A 89 5.93 8.24 11.13
C GLY A 89 4.77 7.39 10.61
N LEU A 90 5.02 6.53 9.60
CA LEU A 90 4.02 5.64 9.02
C LEU A 90 3.48 4.62 10.03
N ILE A 91 4.35 4.13 10.92
CA ILE A 91 4.00 3.13 11.93
C ILE A 91 3.78 3.83 13.26
N ARG A 92 2.56 3.76 13.77
CA ARG A 92 2.19 4.36 15.05
C ARG A 92 3.06 3.80 16.19
N GLY A 93 3.64 4.70 16.97
CA GLY A 93 4.50 4.32 18.10
C GLY A 93 5.97 4.19 17.76
N ILE A 94 6.37 4.32 16.48
CA ILE A 94 7.75 4.39 16.04
C ILE A 94 8.05 5.81 15.54
N GLY A 95 8.81 6.57 16.32
CA GLY A 95 9.46 7.80 15.88
C GLY A 95 10.94 7.56 15.58
N PRO A 96 11.70 8.58 15.16
CA PRO A 96 13.12 8.44 14.80
C PRO A 96 13.98 7.80 15.89
N ALA A 97 13.78 8.16 17.15
CA ALA A 97 14.52 7.57 18.27
C ALA A 97 14.20 6.09 18.47
N THR A 98 12.92 5.71 18.37
CA THR A 98 12.49 4.31 18.49
C THR A 98 12.98 3.48 17.30
N ALA A 99 12.93 4.02 16.07
CA ALA A 99 13.48 3.38 14.87
C ALA A 99 14.96 3.07 15.03
N LYS A 100 15.74 4.03 15.53
CA LYS A 100 17.17 3.86 15.81
C LYS A 100 17.43 2.75 16.83
N LEU A 101 16.62 2.66 17.89
CA LEU A 101 16.74 1.58 18.90
C LEU A 101 16.43 0.22 18.26
N ILE A 102 15.37 0.10 17.49
CA ILE A 102 14.97 -1.13 16.83
C ILE A 102 16.08 -1.61 15.88
N VAL A 103 16.58 -0.74 15.02
CA VAL A 103 17.62 -1.09 14.05
C VAL A 103 18.98 -1.36 14.74
N SER A 104 19.31 -0.64 15.80
CA SER A 104 20.53 -0.91 16.59
C SER A 104 20.50 -2.33 17.22
N ARG A 105 19.35 -2.81 17.66
CA ARG A 105 19.18 -4.12 18.30
C ARG A 105 19.05 -5.26 17.29
N PHE A 106 18.23 -5.07 16.26
CA PHE A 106 17.83 -6.13 15.32
C PHE A 106 18.50 -6.02 13.94
N GLY A 107 19.14 -4.90 13.63
CA GLY A 107 19.84 -4.69 12.37
C GLY A 107 18.90 -4.78 11.18
N GLU A 108 19.33 -5.51 10.15
CA GLU A 108 18.55 -5.72 8.92
C GLU A 108 17.33 -6.63 9.12
N LYS A 109 17.28 -7.38 10.22
CA LYS A 109 16.13 -8.22 10.60
C LYS A 109 15.00 -7.43 11.28
N ALA A 110 15.13 -6.13 11.41
CA ALA A 110 14.15 -5.31 12.12
C ALA A 110 12.73 -5.44 11.55
N LEU A 111 12.59 -5.54 10.22
CA LEU A 111 11.29 -5.72 9.57
C LEU A 111 10.71 -7.13 9.80
N ASP A 112 11.56 -8.16 9.74
CA ASP A 112 11.14 -9.54 10.03
C ASP A 112 10.67 -9.68 11.50
N ILE A 113 11.33 -8.99 12.43
CA ILE A 113 10.91 -8.96 13.85
C ILE A 113 9.55 -8.29 14.01
N LEU A 114 9.27 -7.20 13.29
CA LEU A 114 7.95 -6.55 13.32
C LEU A 114 6.84 -7.44 12.75
N ASP A 115 7.15 -8.21 11.72
CA ASP A 115 6.18 -9.08 11.03
C ASP A 115 5.96 -10.39 11.81
N GLU A 116 7.03 -11.08 12.21
CA GLU A 116 6.96 -12.45 12.71
C GLU A 116 7.04 -12.55 14.24
N GLN A 117 7.77 -11.66 14.91
CA GLN A 117 8.09 -11.73 16.33
C GLN A 117 7.99 -10.37 17.05
N PRO A 118 6.85 -9.64 16.91
CA PRO A 118 6.73 -8.27 17.43
C PRO A 118 6.86 -8.19 18.95
N GLN A 119 6.60 -9.27 19.69
CA GLN A 119 6.80 -9.36 21.13
C GLN A 119 8.26 -9.09 21.55
N ARG A 120 9.23 -9.32 20.68
CA ARG A 120 10.64 -9.03 20.92
C ARG A 120 10.97 -7.56 21.03
N LEU A 121 10.06 -6.70 20.59
CA LEU A 121 10.21 -5.24 20.80
C LEU A 121 10.27 -4.88 22.29
N THR A 122 9.72 -5.73 23.16
CA THR A 122 9.82 -5.54 24.63
C THR A 122 11.23 -5.71 25.19
N GLU A 123 12.18 -6.26 24.39
CA GLU A 123 13.60 -6.29 24.73
C GLU A 123 14.24 -4.88 24.73
N LEU A 124 13.53 -3.90 24.13
CA LEU A 124 14.05 -2.53 23.98
C LEU A 124 13.61 -1.65 25.16
N PRO A 125 14.52 -0.78 25.65
CA PRO A 125 14.18 0.14 26.73
C PRO A 125 13.05 1.10 26.29
N GLY A 126 12.05 1.27 27.15
CA GLY A 126 10.90 2.15 26.89
C GLY A 126 9.82 1.57 25.97
N ILE A 127 9.92 0.29 25.61
CA ILE A 127 8.87 -0.42 24.86
C ILE A 127 8.31 -1.55 25.76
N GLY A 128 7.21 -1.25 26.44
CA GLY A 128 6.45 -2.26 27.18
C GLY A 128 5.47 -3.03 26.28
N PRO A 129 4.80 -4.08 26.84
CA PRO A 129 3.89 -4.93 26.07
C PRO A 129 2.79 -4.17 25.31
N LYS A 130 2.20 -3.16 25.94
CA LYS A 130 1.16 -2.31 25.30
C LYS A 130 1.67 -1.56 24.08
N LYS A 131 2.87 -0.99 24.18
CA LYS A 131 3.48 -0.25 23.07
C LYS A 131 3.93 -1.21 21.96
N ALA A 132 4.48 -2.35 22.30
CA ALA A 132 4.84 -3.40 21.35
C ALA A 132 3.61 -3.88 20.55
N ALA A 133 2.49 -4.16 21.23
CA ALA A 133 1.23 -4.54 20.58
C ALA A 133 0.70 -3.46 19.64
N MET A 134 0.69 -2.20 20.07
CA MET A 134 0.26 -1.07 19.24
C MET A 134 1.14 -0.89 17.99
N ILE A 135 2.45 -1.06 18.12
CA ILE A 135 3.39 -1.00 16.98
C ILE A 135 3.10 -2.14 16.01
N ALA A 136 2.94 -3.37 16.52
CA ALA A 136 2.64 -4.55 15.70
C ALA A 136 1.33 -4.40 14.92
N GLU A 137 0.27 -3.97 15.59
CA GLU A 137 -1.03 -3.73 14.97
C GLU A 137 -0.92 -2.69 13.85
N SER A 138 -0.27 -1.55 14.11
CA SER A 138 -0.08 -0.49 13.11
C SER A 138 0.74 -0.97 11.91
N TYR A 139 1.80 -1.76 12.14
CA TYR A 139 2.62 -2.33 11.07
C TYR A 139 1.81 -3.30 10.20
N LEU A 140 1.05 -4.21 10.81
CA LEU A 140 0.21 -5.17 10.11
C LEU A 140 -0.88 -4.48 9.27
N GLN A 141 -1.51 -3.45 9.82
CA GLN A 141 -2.51 -2.64 9.08
C GLN A 141 -1.90 -2.02 7.83
N GLN A 142 -0.70 -1.44 7.91
CA GLN A 142 -0.01 -0.86 6.76
C GLN A 142 0.36 -1.92 5.72
N MET A 143 0.88 -3.06 6.16
CA MET A 143 1.22 -4.17 5.26
C MET A 143 -0.03 -4.80 4.63
N GLY A 144 -1.10 -4.94 5.38
CA GLY A 144 -2.40 -5.43 4.91
C GLY A 144 -2.98 -4.55 3.81
N MET A 145 -2.99 -3.22 4.03
CA MET A 145 -3.44 -2.24 3.05
C MET A 145 -2.64 -2.34 1.74
N ARG A 146 -1.31 -2.42 1.82
CA ARG A 146 -0.44 -2.54 0.64
C ARG A 146 -0.69 -3.83 -0.13
N ARG A 147 -0.80 -4.96 0.57
CA ARG A 147 -1.12 -6.27 -0.04
C ARG A 147 -2.48 -6.24 -0.73
N ALA A 148 -3.48 -5.65 -0.10
CA ALA A 148 -4.82 -5.51 -0.65
C ALA A 148 -4.83 -4.71 -1.95
N LEU A 149 -4.14 -3.57 -2.00
CA LEU A 149 -4.07 -2.73 -3.19
C LEU A 149 -3.40 -3.44 -4.36
N VAL A 150 -2.24 -4.07 -4.12
CA VAL A 150 -1.54 -4.85 -5.15
C VAL A 150 -2.40 -6.00 -5.65
N PHE A 151 -3.03 -6.75 -4.74
CA PHE A 151 -3.92 -7.85 -5.08
C PHE A 151 -5.08 -7.40 -5.98
N LEU A 152 -5.81 -6.37 -5.58
CA LEU A 152 -6.95 -5.86 -6.34
C LEU A 152 -6.55 -5.31 -7.71
N GLN A 153 -5.43 -4.59 -7.80
CA GLN A 153 -4.92 -4.04 -9.06
C GLN A 153 -4.47 -5.14 -10.02
N ASN A 154 -3.89 -6.23 -9.53
CA ASN A 154 -3.52 -7.39 -10.35
C ASN A 154 -4.72 -8.07 -11.03
N TYR A 155 -5.92 -7.90 -10.45
CA TYR A 155 -7.17 -8.37 -11.04
C TYR A 155 -7.94 -7.27 -11.81
N GLY A 156 -7.26 -6.17 -12.15
CA GLY A 156 -7.79 -5.11 -13.00
C GLY A 156 -8.74 -4.13 -12.30
N ILE A 157 -8.76 -4.10 -10.97
CA ILE A 157 -9.48 -3.08 -10.20
C ILE A 157 -8.68 -1.77 -10.28
N SER A 158 -9.38 -0.67 -10.62
CA SER A 158 -8.72 0.64 -10.69
C SER A 158 -8.15 1.07 -9.32
N PRO A 159 -7.06 1.85 -9.28
CA PRO A 159 -6.44 2.27 -8.02
C PRO A 159 -7.41 2.93 -7.03
N THR A 160 -8.28 3.82 -7.51
CA THR A 160 -9.29 4.50 -6.68
C THR A 160 -10.29 3.52 -6.07
N LEU A 161 -10.76 2.56 -6.86
CA LEU A 161 -11.71 1.56 -6.37
C LEU A 161 -11.02 0.55 -5.44
N ALA A 162 -9.79 0.14 -5.76
CA ALA A 162 -8.97 -0.71 -4.89
C ALA A 162 -8.75 -0.08 -3.52
N MET A 163 -8.47 1.23 -3.47
CA MET A 163 -8.33 1.98 -2.21
C MET A 163 -9.63 1.96 -1.40
N ARG A 164 -10.77 2.15 -2.04
CA ARG A 164 -12.08 2.11 -1.37
C ARG A 164 -12.39 0.73 -0.80
N ILE A 165 -12.15 -0.34 -1.58
CA ILE A 165 -12.33 -1.73 -1.15
C ILE A 165 -11.41 -2.05 0.03
N ALA A 166 -10.13 -1.71 -0.08
CA ALA A 166 -9.15 -1.96 0.98
C ALA A 166 -9.44 -1.18 2.27
N LYS A 167 -9.98 0.04 2.16
CA LYS A 167 -10.45 0.79 3.35
C LYS A 167 -11.66 0.15 4.02
N TYR A 168 -12.55 -0.45 3.24
CA TYR A 168 -13.77 -1.08 3.77
C TYR A 168 -13.47 -2.38 4.52
N TYR A 169 -12.65 -3.26 3.94
CA TYR A 169 -12.34 -4.58 4.50
C TYR A 169 -11.07 -4.62 5.35
N GLY A 170 -10.22 -3.57 5.29
CA GLY A 170 -8.97 -3.52 6.04
C GLY A 170 -7.98 -4.62 5.65
N GLU A 171 -7.35 -5.21 6.67
CA GLU A 171 -6.35 -6.27 6.52
C GLU A 171 -6.93 -7.58 5.95
N ASP A 172 -8.22 -7.83 6.15
CA ASP A 172 -8.91 -9.03 5.68
C ASP A 172 -9.32 -8.97 4.19
N THR A 173 -9.00 -7.88 3.49
CA THR A 173 -9.44 -7.65 2.10
C THR A 173 -9.11 -8.82 1.19
N VAL A 174 -7.88 -9.34 1.25
CA VAL A 174 -7.41 -10.39 0.33
C VAL A 174 -8.17 -11.69 0.56
N GLU A 175 -8.33 -12.08 1.81
CA GLU A 175 -9.01 -13.30 2.23
C GLU A 175 -10.50 -13.25 1.87
N LEU A 176 -11.17 -12.17 2.25
CA LEU A 176 -12.61 -12.00 2.03
C LEU A 176 -12.97 -11.94 0.53
N VAL A 177 -12.15 -11.25 -0.26
CA VAL A 177 -12.38 -11.12 -1.70
C VAL A 177 -12.03 -12.42 -2.43
N ARG A 178 -11.02 -13.18 -1.98
CA ARG A 178 -10.72 -14.51 -2.52
C ARG A 178 -11.83 -15.50 -2.27
N GLU A 179 -12.41 -15.48 -1.08
CA GLU A 179 -13.53 -16.35 -0.73
C GLU A 179 -14.77 -16.03 -1.58
N ASN A 180 -15.12 -14.75 -1.68
CA ASN A 180 -16.29 -14.32 -2.44
C ASN A 180 -16.12 -12.88 -2.97
N PRO A 181 -15.63 -12.70 -4.22
CA PRO A 181 -15.48 -11.37 -4.82
C PRO A 181 -16.82 -10.63 -5.03
N TYR A 182 -17.92 -11.35 -5.14
CA TYR A 182 -19.23 -10.73 -5.38
C TYR A 182 -19.77 -10.00 -4.14
N ARG A 183 -19.25 -10.27 -2.95
CA ARG A 183 -19.64 -9.51 -1.76
C ARG A 183 -19.34 -8.02 -1.89
N MET A 184 -18.30 -7.65 -2.64
CA MET A 184 -17.96 -6.25 -2.89
C MET A 184 -19.10 -5.46 -3.56
N VAL A 185 -19.96 -6.13 -4.32
CA VAL A 185 -21.11 -5.51 -5.01
C VAL A 185 -22.12 -4.95 -4.00
N MET A 186 -22.30 -5.67 -2.89
CA MET A 186 -23.24 -5.28 -1.84
C MET A 186 -22.60 -4.34 -0.81
N ASP A 187 -21.31 -4.51 -0.57
CA ASP A 187 -20.64 -3.91 0.57
C ASP A 187 -19.96 -2.57 0.20
N VAL A 188 -19.53 -2.39 -1.06
CA VAL A 188 -18.68 -1.26 -1.45
C VAL A 188 -19.30 -0.46 -2.58
N GLU A 189 -19.65 0.78 -2.30
CA GLU A 189 -20.18 1.70 -3.30
C GLU A 189 -19.23 1.89 -4.48
N GLY A 190 -19.78 1.78 -5.70
CA GLY A 190 -19.03 1.88 -6.95
C GLY A 190 -18.46 0.56 -7.47
N VAL A 191 -18.64 -0.54 -6.76
CA VAL A 191 -18.38 -1.89 -7.29
C VAL A 191 -19.66 -2.44 -7.92
N GLY A 192 -19.72 -2.42 -9.25
CA GLY A 192 -20.82 -3.07 -9.97
C GLY A 192 -20.55 -4.56 -10.21
N PHE A 193 -21.64 -5.30 -10.51
CA PHE A 193 -21.59 -6.74 -10.82
C PHE A 193 -20.52 -7.09 -11.86
N LEU A 194 -20.44 -6.36 -12.98
CA LEU A 194 -19.46 -6.62 -14.04
C LEU A 194 -18.00 -6.52 -13.57
N THR A 195 -17.71 -5.64 -12.62
CA THR A 195 -16.38 -5.49 -12.06
C THR A 195 -16.01 -6.70 -11.18
N ALA A 196 -16.93 -7.09 -10.30
CA ALA A 196 -16.74 -8.27 -9.45
C ALA A 196 -16.70 -9.56 -10.27
N ASP A 197 -17.54 -9.69 -11.28
CA ASP A 197 -17.62 -10.86 -12.17
C ASP A 197 -16.33 -11.06 -12.96
N ARG A 198 -15.79 -10.00 -13.55
CA ARG A 198 -14.50 -10.05 -14.27
C ARG A 198 -13.37 -10.50 -13.34
N MET A 199 -13.31 -9.98 -12.13
CA MET A 199 -12.33 -10.37 -11.13
C MET A 199 -12.51 -11.84 -10.72
N ALA A 200 -13.76 -12.26 -10.41
CA ALA A 200 -14.09 -13.62 -10.02
C ALA A 200 -13.68 -14.66 -11.07
N LEU A 201 -13.99 -14.38 -12.34
CA LEU A 201 -13.60 -15.25 -13.47
C LEU A 201 -12.09 -15.30 -13.64
N SER A 202 -11.38 -14.18 -13.48
CA SER A 202 -9.91 -14.13 -13.52
C SER A 202 -9.27 -14.92 -12.37
N MET A 203 -9.95 -15.03 -11.25
CA MET A 203 -9.52 -15.86 -10.10
C MET A 203 -9.88 -17.34 -10.26
N GLY A 204 -10.57 -17.73 -11.34
CA GLY A 204 -10.97 -19.10 -11.60
C GLY A 204 -12.24 -19.56 -10.87
N ILE A 205 -13.05 -18.62 -10.38
CA ILE A 205 -14.33 -18.96 -9.73
C ILE A 205 -15.31 -19.47 -10.79
N ASP A 206 -15.99 -20.58 -10.47
CA ASP A 206 -16.94 -21.23 -11.36
C ASP A 206 -18.04 -20.22 -11.80
N PRO A 207 -18.27 -20.04 -13.11
CA PRO A 207 -19.38 -19.24 -13.63
C PRO A 207 -20.77 -19.64 -13.13
N LYS A 208 -20.92 -20.86 -12.60
CA LYS A 208 -22.16 -21.37 -12.01
C LYS A 208 -22.20 -21.26 -10.49
N SER A 209 -21.23 -20.56 -9.86
CA SER A 209 -21.18 -20.44 -8.40
C SER A 209 -22.45 -19.76 -7.86
N GLU A 210 -22.87 -20.18 -6.68
CA GLU A 210 -24.01 -19.56 -5.98
C GLU A 210 -23.79 -18.07 -5.71
N PHE A 211 -22.56 -17.67 -5.44
CA PHE A 211 -22.19 -16.27 -5.21
C PHE A 211 -22.50 -15.40 -6.43
N ARG A 212 -22.16 -15.90 -7.64
CA ARG A 212 -22.43 -15.22 -8.89
C ARG A 212 -23.93 -15.06 -9.14
N ILE A 213 -24.69 -16.16 -8.96
CA ILE A 213 -26.13 -16.17 -9.18
C ILE A 213 -26.82 -15.20 -8.22
N ARG A 214 -26.46 -15.23 -6.94
CA ARG A 214 -26.99 -14.29 -5.95
C ARG A 214 -26.68 -12.84 -6.33
N ALA A 215 -25.44 -12.51 -6.63
CA ALA A 215 -25.07 -11.14 -6.97
C ALA A 215 -25.80 -10.62 -8.22
N ALA A 216 -26.01 -11.48 -9.23
CA ALA A 216 -26.75 -11.10 -10.44
C ALA A 216 -28.25 -10.83 -10.20
N LEU A 217 -28.83 -11.35 -9.11
CA LEU A 217 -30.25 -11.12 -8.78
C LEU A 217 -30.48 -9.79 -8.04
N PHE A 218 -29.43 -9.20 -7.46
CA PHE A 218 -29.49 -7.97 -6.67
C PHE A 218 -28.97 -6.72 -7.42
N THR A 219 -28.57 -6.88 -8.68
CA THR A 219 -28.09 -5.80 -9.56
C THR A 219 -29.03 -5.58 -10.72
#